data_8e5eedaa350b54e47cee67241a6a88c9
#
_entry.id   8e5eedaa350b54e47cee67241a6a88c9
#
_cell.length_a   1.000
_cell.length_b   1.000
_cell.length_c   1.000
_cell.angle_alpha   90.00
_cell.angle_beta   90.00
_cell.angle_gamma   90.00
#
_symmetry.space_group_name_H-M   'P 1'
#
loop_
_entity.id
_entity.type
_entity.pdbx_description
1 polymer ?
#
loop_
_entity_poly.entity_id
_entity_poly.type
_entity_poly.pdbx_seq_one_letter_code
_entity_poly.pdbx_strand_id
1 'polypeptide(L)'
;MTKDHQWIHVDVDRATKESPFGSTVAHGFLTLSLIPHLGGMVDATEPAYPGLKLAVNYGLNRVRFPNPVTAGSNVRTRTKLVGVDKINDECFQVVGEVTIEIEGKEKPACVAEMVSRYYF
;
A
#
# COMPACT_ATOMS: atom_id res chain seq x y z
N MET A 1 1.45 -15.44 -6.85
CA MET A 1 2.23 -14.18 -6.81
C MET A 1 3.20 -14.19 -5.64
N THR A 2 2.77 -14.13 -4.38
CA THR A 2 3.65 -14.14 -3.18
C THR A 2 4.35 -15.48 -2.91
N LYS A 3 3.76 -16.59 -3.34
CA LYS A 3 4.12 -17.98 -3.00
C LYS A 3 4.13 -18.27 -1.49
N ASP A 4 3.59 -17.38 -0.69
CA ASP A 4 3.33 -17.62 0.72
C ASP A 4 1.98 -18.35 0.84
N HIS A 5 2.05 -19.64 1.15
CA HIS A 5 0.91 -20.53 1.22
C HIS A 5 0.46 -20.79 2.67
N GLN A 6 0.74 -19.86 3.59
CA GLN A 6 0.23 -19.97 4.94
C GLN A 6 -1.30 -20.09 4.90
N TRP A 7 -1.86 -21.05 5.62
CA TRP A 7 -3.26 -21.42 5.54
C TRP A 7 -4.24 -20.26 5.76
N ILE A 8 -3.88 -19.25 6.57
CA ILE A 8 -4.70 -18.06 6.80
C ILE A 8 -4.96 -17.23 5.54
N HIS A 9 -4.17 -17.43 4.50
CA HIS A 9 -4.29 -16.71 3.24
C HIS A 9 -4.99 -17.51 2.15
N VAL A 10 -4.89 -18.84 2.17
CA VAL A 10 -5.24 -19.69 1.02
C VAL A 10 -6.27 -20.78 1.33
N ASP A 11 -6.44 -21.17 2.59
CA ASP A 11 -7.36 -22.24 3.00
C ASP A 11 -8.64 -21.65 3.60
N VAL A 12 -9.66 -21.49 2.76
CA VAL A 12 -10.93 -20.85 3.12
C VAL A 12 -11.65 -21.63 4.22
N ASP A 13 -11.69 -22.97 4.11
CA ASP A 13 -12.42 -23.83 5.04
C ASP A 13 -11.77 -23.80 6.43
N ARG A 14 -10.48 -23.91 6.46
CA ARG A 14 -9.71 -23.83 7.70
C ARG A 14 -9.76 -22.43 8.31
N ALA A 15 -9.61 -21.39 7.50
CA ALA A 15 -9.64 -20.01 7.97
C ALA A 15 -11.00 -19.64 8.56
N THR A 16 -12.09 -20.13 7.98
CA THR A 16 -13.44 -19.91 8.54
C THR A 16 -13.61 -20.54 9.91
N LYS A 17 -12.98 -21.69 10.16
CA LYS A 17 -13.16 -22.45 11.41
C LYS A 17 -12.16 -22.07 12.49
N GLU A 18 -10.92 -21.81 12.13
CA GLU A 18 -9.78 -21.74 13.06
C GLU A 18 -9.12 -20.34 13.11
N SER A 19 -9.33 -19.49 12.08
CA SER A 19 -8.73 -18.16 12.07
C SER A 19 -9.39 -17.24 13.09
N PRO A 20 -8.60 -16.47 13.86
CA PRO A 20 -9.16 -15.46 14.75
C PRO A 20 -9.90 -14.34 13.99
N PHE A 21 -9.75 -14.30 12.67
CA PHE A 21 -10.39 -13.33 11.79
C PHE A 21 -11.69 -13.83 11.15
N GLY A 22 -12.02 -15.13 11.32
CA GLY A 22 -13.23 -15.77 10.80
C GLY A 22 -13.26 -15.95 9.26
N SER A 23 -12.18 -15.62 8.58
CA SER A 23 -12.06 -15.76 7.12
C SER A 23 -10.58 -15.74 6.72
N THR A 24 -10.29 -15.98 5.43
CA THR A 24 -8.95 -15.72 4.89
C THR A 24 -8.64 -14.23 4.89
N VAL A 25 -7.37 -13.90 5.05
CA VAL A 25 -6.86 -12.53 5.06
C VAL A 25 -5.80 -12.33 3.98
N ALA A 26 -5.75 -11.13 3.43
CA ALA A 26 -4.71 -10.75 2.48
C ALA A 26 -3.34 -10.76 3.17
N HIS A 27 -2.29 -11.11 2.41
CA HIS A 27 -0.92 -10.93 2.87
C HIS A 27 -0.65 -9.43 3.14
N GLY A 28 0.03 -9.11 4.21
CA GLY A 28 0.38 -7.71 4.51
C GLY A 28 1.19 -7.06 3.38
N PHE A 29 2.17 -7.77 2.83
CA PHE A 29 2.97 -7.27 1.69
C PHE A 29 2.16 -7.14 0.40
N LEU A 30 1.14 -7.98 0.19
CA LEU A 30 0.21 -7.80 -0.93
C LEU A 30 -0.58 -6.50 -0.74
N THR A 31 -1.12 -6.26 0.46
CA THR A 31 -1.81 -5.01 0.80
C THR A 31 -0.91 -3.80 0.56
N LEU A 32 0.35 -3.84 1.01
CA LEU A 32 1.33 -2.79 0.77
C LEU A 32 1.56 -2.55 -0.73
N SER A 33 1.65 -3.60 -1.53
CA SER A 33 1.89 -3.51 -2.98
C SER A 33 0.77 -2.84 -3.77
N LEU A 34 -0.41 -2.67 -3.18
CA LEU A 34 -1.54 -1.97 -3.79
C LEU A 34 -1.41 -0.44 -3.74
N ILE A 35 -0.48 0.11 -2.96
CA ILE A 35 -0.33 1.57 -2.77
C ILE A 35 -0.24 2.32 -4.11
N PRO A 36 0.61 1.95 -5.07
CA PRO A 36 0.70 2.69 -6.34
C PRO A 36 -0.61 2.70 -7.12
N HIS A 37 -1.31 1.57 -7.16
CA HIS A 37 -2.61 1.45 -7.84
C HIS A 37 -3.69 2.29 -7.15
N LEU A 38 -3.86 2.12 -5.85
CA LEU A 38 -4.86 2.83 -5.05
C LEU A 38 -4.58 4.33 -4.95
N GLY A 39 -3.32 4.74 -5.09
CA GLY A 39 -2.89 6.13 -5.11
C GLY A 39 -2.94 6.81 -6.48
N GLY A 40 -3.41 6.11 -7.53
CA GLY A 40 -3.49 6.65 -8.89
C GLY A 40 -2.13 6.86 -9.57
N MET A 41 -1.06 6.25 -9.07
CA MET A 41 0.30 6.45 -9.58
C MET A 41 0.63 5.63 -10.83
N VAL A 42 -0.27 4.74 -11.24
CA VAL A 42 -0.05 3.81 -12.37
C VAL A 42 -0.79 4.20 -13.64
N ASP A 43 -1.51 5.31 -13.64
CA ASP A 43 -2.19 5.81 -14.84
C ASP A 43 -1.19 6.57 -15.71
N ALA A 44 -0.84 5.97 -16.85
CA ALA A 44 0.10 6.58 -17.81
C ALA A 44 -0.53 7.75 -18.60
N THR A 45 -1.86 7.85 -18.61
CA THR A 45 -2.59 8.91 -19.35
C THR A 45 -2.79 10.15 -18.49
N GLU A 46 -2.82 10.01 -17.18
CA GLU A 46 -2.95 11.09 -16.20
C GLU A 46 -1.84 10.98 -15.15
N PRO A 47 -0.63 11.50 -15.43
CA PRO A 47 0.46 11.46 -14.46
C PRO A 47 0.07 12.24 -13.19
N ALA A 48 0.41 11.69 -12.02
CA ALA A 48 0.07 12.25 -10.72
C ALA A 48 0.54 13.72 -10.53
N TYR A 49 1.56 14.12 -11.28
CA TYR A 49 2.07 15.50 -11.29
C TYR A 49 2.40 15.95 -12.71
N PRO A 50 2.12 17.22 -13.07
CA PRO A 50 2.48 17.76 -14.38
C PRO A 50 3.99 17.61 -14.65
N GLY A 51 4.33 17.04 -15.81
CA GLY A 51 5.73 16.86 -16.23
C GLY A 51 6.45 15.67 -15.61
N LEU A 52 5.80 14.87 -14.76
CA LEU A 52 6.38 13.67 -14.19
C LEU A 52 6.63 12.63 -15.30
N LYS A 53 7.89 12.25 -15.49
CA LYS A 53 8.31 11.23 -16.47
C LYS A 53 8.40 9.83 -15.86
N LEU A 54 8.82 9.76 -14.58
CA LEU A 54 9.05 8.48 -13.90
C LEU A 54 8.89 8.64 -12.38
N ALA A 55 8.14 7.71 -11.77
CA ALA A 55 8.06 7.54 -10.34
C ALA A 55 8.67 6.20 -9.94
N VAL A 56 9.61 6.23 -9.01
CA VAL A 56 10.30 5.03 -8.51
C VAL A 56 10.02 4.87 -7.03
N ASN A 57 9.55 3.69 -6.62
CA ASN A 57 9.50 3.31 -5.21
C ASN A 57 10.93 3.10 -4.72
N TYR A 58 11.44 4.03 -3.91
CA TYR A 58 12.82 4.02 -3.44
C TYR A 58 12.99 3.22 -2.14
N GLY A 59 11.99 3.28 -1.28
CA GLY A 59 12.01 2.55 -0.02
C GLY A 59 10.87 2.90 0.93
N LEU A 60 10.98 2.39 2.14
CA LEU A 60 10.04 2.59 3.23
C LEU A 60 10.82 2.83 4.52
N ASN A 61 10.48 3.90 5.24
CA ASN A 61 11.09 4.17 6.55
C ASN A 61 10.37 3.42 7.67
N ARG A 62 9.06 3.25 7.53
CA ARG A 62 8.23 2.57 8.52
C ARG A 62 7.05 1.89 7.82
N VAL A 63 6.73 0.66 8.25
CA VAL A 63 5.52 -0.06 7.82
C VAL A 63 4.91 -0.77 9.02
N ARG A 64 3.59 -0.70 9.15
CA ARG A 64 2.79 -1.48 10.11
C ARG A 64 1.49 -1.92 9.47
N PHE A 65 1.01 -3.09 9.88
CA PHE A 65 -0.26 -3.68 9.47
C PHE A 65 -1.16 -3.85 10.69
N PRO A 66 -1.83 -2.78 11.16
CA PRO A 66 -2.57 -2.79 12.41
C PRO A 66 -3.83 -3.67 12.38
N ASN A 67 -4.41 -3.89 11.20
CA ASN A 67 -5.64 -4.66 11.03
C ASN A 67 -5.58 -5.52 9.77
N PRO A 68 -5.96 -6.81 9.84
CA PRO A 68 -5.99 -7.68 8.67
C PRO A 68 -7.10 -7.26 7.70
N VAL A 69 -6.80 -7.42 6.40
CA VAL A 69 -7.78 -7.27 5.33
C VAL A 69 -8.41 -8.64 5.08
N THR A 70 -9.64 -8.84 5.51
CA THR A 70 -10.39 -10.08 5.25
C THR A 70 -10.86 -10.14 3.80
N ALA A 71 -11.02 -11.34 3.27
CA ALA A 71 -11.55 -11.53 1.91
C ALA A 71 -12.90 -10.81 1.75
N GLY A 72 -13.09 -10.12 0.60
CA GLY A 72 -14.29 -9.34 0.31
C GLY A 72 -14.30 -7.91 0.86
N SER A 73 -13.27 -7.48 1.58
CA SER A 73 -13.18 -6.10 2.07
C SER A 73 -12.85 -5.11 0.95
N ASN A 74 -13.45 -3.92 1.03
CA ASN A 74 -13.06 -2.77 0.22
C ASN A 74 -11.98 -1.97 0.96
N VAL A 75 -10.97 -1.51 0.22
CA VAL A 75 -9.87 -0.71 0.77
C VAL A 75 -9.65 0.55 -0.08
N ARG A 76 -9.13 1.59 0.57
CA ARG A 76 -8.70 2.83 -0.10
C ARG A 76 -7.44 3.36 0.53
N THR A 77 -6.70 4.24 -0.19
CA THR A 77 -5.55 4.95 0.37
C THR A 77 -5.90 6.39 0.70
N ARG A 78 -5.22 6.88 1.75
CA ARG A 78 -4.98 8.30 1.99
C ARG A 78 -3.49 8.54 2.02
N THR A 79 -3.04 9.60 1.37
CA THR A 79 -1.63 9.98 1.35
C THR A 79 -1.47 11.39 1.88
N LYS A 80 -0.53 11.57 2.80
CA LYS A 80 -0.12 12.87 3.35
C LYS A 80 1.33 13.11 2.96
N LEU A 81 1.61 14.22 2.30
CA LEU A 81 2.98 14.64 2.01
C LEU A 81 3.69 14.98 3.33
N VAL A 82 4.84 14.35 3.55
CA VAL A 82 5.68 14.56 4.73
C VAL A 82 6.88 15.43 4.41
N GLY A 83 7.53 15.18 3.28
CA GLY A 83 8.71 15.95 2.89
C GLY A 83 9.04 15.81 1.41
N VAL A 84 9.76 16.79 0.89
CA VAL A 84 10.30 16.82 -0.45
C VAL A 84 11.72 17.33 -0.41
N ASP A 85 12.66 16.56 -0.92
CA ASP A 85 14.06 16.91 -1.03
C ASP A 85 14.48 16.93 -2.49
N LYS A 86 15.11 18.01 -2.93
CA LYS A 86 15.71 18.07 -4.26
C LYS A 86 17.02 17.28 -4.26
N ILE A 87 17.10 16.22 -5.05
CA ILE A 87 18.31 15.40 -5.20
C ILE A 87 19.23 15.99 -6.27
N ASN A 88 18.65 16.39 -7.42
CA ASN A 88 19.30 17.12 -8.49
C ASN A 88 18.25 17.86 -9.32
N ASP A 89 18.63 18.44 -10.48
CA ASP A 89 17.71 19.27 -11.27
C ASP A 89 16.53 18.49 -11.88
N GLU A 90 16.65 17.18 -12.02
CA GLU A 90 15.63 16.32 -12.64
C GLU A 90 14.98 15.37 -11.63
N CYS A 91 15.48 15.28 -10.38
CA CYS A 91 15.05 14.28 -9.42
C CYS A 91 14.71 14.88 -8.04
N PHE A 92 13.51 14.57 -7.56
CA PHE A 92 13.06 14.90 -6.21
C PHE A 92 12.78 13.62 -5.43
N GLN A 93 13.22 13.57 -4.18
CA GLN A 93 12.81 12.55 -3.23
C GLN A 93 11.59 13.04 -2.46
N VAL A 94 10.54 12.25 -2.48
CA VAL A 94 9.27 12.57 -1.84
C VAL A 94 8.99 11.55 -0.76
N VAL A 95 8.70 12.03 0.43
CA VAL A 95 8.28 11.20 1.58
C VAL A 95 6.79 11.43 1.81
N GLY A 96 6.02 10.36 1.74
CA GLY A 96 4.58 10.36 1.99
C GLY A 96 4.17 9.37 3.07
N GLU A 97 3.35 9.81 4.02
CA GLU A 97 2.65 8.90 4.92
C GLU A 97 1.40 8.37 4.21
N VAL A 98 1.35 7.07 4.02
CA VAL A 98 0.25 6.38 3.33
C VAL A 98 -0.50 5.53 4.33
N THR A 99 -1.82 5.73 4.40
CA THR A 99 -2.73 4.92 5.20
C THR A 99 -3.67 4.17 4.26
N ILE A 100 -3.72 2.84 4.37
CA ILE A 100 -4.73 2.02 3.70
C ILE A 100 -5.85 1.76 4.68
N GLU A 101 -7.03 2.31 4.40
CA GLU A 101 -8.23 2.16 5.21
C GLU A 101 -9.05 0.96 4.70
N ILE A 102 -9.76 0.30 5.62
CA ILE A 102 -10.73 -0.76 5.33
C ILE A 102 -12.13 -0.20 5.58
N GLU A 103 -13.03 -0.37 4.62
CA GLU A 103 -14.43 0.06 4.78
C GLU A 103 -15.06 -0.54 6.05
N GLY A 104 -15.70 0.31 6.83
CA GLY A 104 -16.38 -0.09 8.07
C GLY A 104 -15.45 -0.48 9.23
N LYS A 105 -14.13 -0.26 9.12
CA LYS A 105 -13.16 -0.53 10.20
C LYS A 105 -12.50 0.76 10.68
N GLU A 106 -12.34 0.89 11.99
CA GLU A 106 -11.67 2.04 12.60
C GLU A 106 -10.14 1.96 12.42
N LYS A 107 -9.56 0.77 12.60
CA LYS A 107 -8.12 0.57 12.42
C LYS A 107 -7.78 0.33 10.96
N PRO A 108 -6.74 0.99 10.41
CA PRO A 108 -6.32 0.81 9.03
C PRO A 108 -5.65 -0.54 8.79
N ALA A 109 -5.66 -0.99 7.54
CA ALA A 109 -4.96 -2.18 7.10
C ALA A 109 -3.44 -2.01 7.09
N CYS A 110 -2.99 -0.82 6.70
CA CYS A 110 -1.57 -0.50 6.58
C CYS A 110 -1.34 0.98 6.88
N VAL A 111 -0.25 1.26 7.57
CA VAL A 111 0.33 2.60 7.67
C VAL A 111 1.79 2.50 7.27
N ALA A 112 2.20 3.26 6.25
CA ALA A 112 3.55 3.22 5.72
C ALA A 112 4.09 4.63 5.49
N GLU A 113 5.34 4.88 5.85
CA GLU A 113 6.08 6.04 5.40
C GLU A 113 6.88 5.63 4.16
N MET A 114 6.38 6.04 2.99
CA MET A 114 6.91 5.67 1.69
C MET A 114 7.88 6.73 1.18
N VAL A 115 9.04 6.29 0.69
CA VAL A 115 10.03 7.15 0.04
C VAL A 115 10.02 6.84 -1.44
N SER A 116 9.72 7.86 -2.24
CA SER A 116 9.67 7.76 -3.70
C SER A 116 10.65 8.74 -4.34
N ARG A 117 11.12 8.43 -5.54
CA ARG A 117 11.88 9.36 -6.37
C ARG A 117 11.10 9.68 -7.63
N TYR A 118 10.92 10.97 -7.88
CA TYR A 118 10.18 11.50 -9.01
C TYR A 118 11.13 12.22 -9.94
N TYR A 119 11.08 11.86 -11.22
CA TYR A 119 11.90 12.43 -12.29
C TYR A 119 11.02 13.23 -13.24
N PHE A 120 11.43 14.46 -13.49
CA PHE A 120 10.74 15.42 -14.33
C PHE A 120 11.50 15.76 -15.60
#